data_e961678ec351e24ad6e3657c960e6128
#
_entry.id   e961678ec351e24ad6e3657c960e6128
#
_cell.length_a   1.000
_cell.length_b   1.000
_cell.length_c   1.000
_cell.angle_alpha   90.00
_cell.angle_beta   90.00
_cell.angle_gamma   90.00
#
_symmetry.space_group_name_H-M   'P 1'
#
loop_
_entity.id
_entity.type
_entity.pdbx_description
1 polymer ?
#
loop_
_entity_poly.entity_id
_entity_poly.type
_entity_poly.pdbx_seq_one_letter_code
_entity_poly.pdbx_strand_id
1 'polypeptide(L)'
;MDALALEIENRRDDLVRLTQDLIRIPTLNPPGRNYREICEYLQARLAPQGWACELIRAHGAPGDSEAFPRWNLVARHRGGPPGECVHFNSHHDVVEVGHGWSRDPFAAELDGGRIYGRGACDMKGGLASSIIAAEAFVALYPDHPGQIEISATADEESGGFGGVAYLAEQGAFAHVGHVIIPEPLHKDRICLGHRGVWWAEIETHGRIAHGSMPFLGDSAIRHMGAVLEEMERTLFPLLMTKRTEMPVIPEGARNSTLNINSIHGGEPDLGPDFTGLPAPCVADRCRITIDRRFLIEEELSEVKREVTALLEKVKAARPGFTYEIRDLFEVVPSMTDREAPVVRSTAAAIRRVLGREAGYVVSPGTYDQKHIDRIGKLQNCIAYGPGVLDLAHQPDEWVGVQDMQDSARVMALVLDDILRGA
;
A
#
# COMPACT_ATOMS: atom_id res chain seq x y z
N MET A 1 0.11 12.25 34.34
CA MET A 1 0.51 11.88 32.97
C MET A 1 1.29 10.58 33.09
N ASP A 2 0.99 9.61 32.28
CA ASP A 2 1.69 8.33 32.22
C ASP A 2 3.18 8.56 31.81
N ALA A 3 4.11 7.74 32.32
CA ALA A 3 5.55 7.89 32.05
C ALA A 3 5.86 7.81 30.54
N LEU A 4 5.22 6.89 29.81
CA LEU A 4 5.35 6.78 28.36
C LEU A 4 4.84 8.05 27.65
N ALA A 5 3.70 8.57 28.07
CA ALA A 5 3.15 9.80 27.49
C ALA A 5 4.07 11.01 27.70
N LEU A 6 4.70 11.10 28.88
CA LEU A 6 5.67 12.14 29.18
C LEU A 6 6.97 11.98 28.35
N GLU A 7 7.46 10.75 28.23
CA GLU A 7 8.69 10.47 27.46
C GLU A 7 8.48 10.82 25.97
N ILE A 8 7.33 10.51 25.40
CA ILE A 8 7.01 10.89 24.00
C ILE A 8 6.83 12.40 23.86
N GLU A 9 6.25 13.07 24.85
CA GLU A 9 6.17 14.54 24.84
C GLU A 9 7.56 15.19 24.82
N ASN A 10 8.46 14.67 25.63
CA ASN A 10 9.87 15.15 25.68
C ASN A 10 10.60 14.91 24.34
N ARG A 11 10.17 13.94 23.54
CA ARG A 11 10.73 13.62 22.22
C ARG A 11 10.03 14.33 21.06
N ARG A 12 9.13 15.28 21.32
CA ARG A 12 8.38 15.98 20.28
C ARG A 12 9.27 16.60 19.20
N ASP A 13 10.30 17.32 19.60
CA ASP A 13 11.20 17.99 18.65
C ASP A 13 12.07 17.00 17.88
N ASP A 14 12.37 15.86 18.49
CA ASP A 14 13.10 14.76 17.86
C ASP A 14 12.20 14.05 16.82
N LEU A 15 10.94 13.81 17.14
CA LEU A 15 9.94 13.30 16.19
C LEU A 15 9.82 14.20 14.95
N VAL A 16 9.74 15.51 15.16
CA VAL A 16 9.68 16.50 14.07
C VAL A 16 10.94 16.41 13.21
N ARG A 17 12.14 16.45 13.82
CA ARG A 17 13.41 16.36 13.09
C ARG A 17 13.52 15.06 12.31
N LEU A 18 13.23 13.92 12.94
CA LEU A 18 13.28 12.62 12.28
C LEU A 18 12.37 12.59 11.04
N THR A 19 11.13 13.07 11.17
CA THR A 19 10.18 13.13 10.05
C THR A 19 10.72 14.02 8.94
N GLN A 20 11.26 15.20 9.27
CA GLN A 20 11.83 16.11 8.30
C GLN A 20 13.04 15.50 7.56
N ASP A 21 13.91 14.82 8.27
CA ASP A 21 15.09 14.19 7.69
C ASP A 21 14.71 13.03 6.75
N LEU A 22 13.71 12.22 7.12
CA LEU A 22 13.18 11.18 6.26
C LEU A 22 12.56 11.74 4.97
N ILE A 23 11.80 12.85 5.06
CA ILE A 23 11.20 13.49 3.89
C ILE A 23 12.29 14.06 2.96
N ARG A 24 13.34 14.65 3.51
CA ARG A 24 14.47 15.23 2.74
C ARG A 24 15.29 14.21 1.97
N ILE A 25 15.14 12.91 2.27
CA ILE A 25 15.70 11.82 1.45
C ILE A 25 14.61 11.39 0.46
N PRO A 26 14.67 11.81 -0.84
CA PRO A 26 13.61 11.58 -1.81
C PRO A 26 13.66 10.15 -2.38
N THR A 27 12.97 9.24 -1.74
CA THR A 27 12.92 7.81 -2.06
C THR A 27 11.85 7.51 -3.12
N LEU A 28 11.96 8.15 -4.28
CA LEU A 28 10.97 8.05 -5.36
C LEU A 28 10.89 6.65 -5.97
N ASN A 29 9.68 6.14 -6.09
CA ASN A 29 9.35 4.87 -6.73
C ASN A 29 8.18 5.05 -7.74
N PRO A 30 8.35 4.74 -9.05
CA PRO A 30 9.61 4.36 -9.65
C PRO A 30 10.63 5.50 -9.71
N PRO A 31 11.95 5.26 -9.87
CA PRO A 31 12.58 3.96 -10.11
C PRO A 31 13.15 3.26 -8.86
N GLY A 32 13.01 3.80 -7.67
CA GLY A 32 13.60 3.31 -6.41
C GLY A 32 14.90 4.05 -6.04
N ARG A 33 14.81 5.39 -5.99
CA ARG A 33 15.93 6.27 -5.64
C ARG A 33 16.20 6.29 -4.15
N ASN A 34 17.46 6.44 -3.78
CA ASN A 34 17.92 6.74 -2.41
C ASN A 34 17.52 5.70 -1.33
N TYR A 35 17.14 4.48 -1.73
CA TYR A 35 16.71 3.43 -0.80
C TYR A 35 17.83 3.04 0.18
N ARG A 36 19.07 2.98 -0.31
CA ARG A 36 20.22 2.70 0.54
C ARG A 36 20.47 3.83 1.53
N GLU A 37 20.39 5.07 1.09
CA GLU A 37 20.65 6.26 1.89
C GLU A 37 19.67 6.34 3.08
N ILE A 38 18.37 6.13 2.88
CA ILE A 38 17.40 6.18 3.98
C ILE A 38 17.61 5.03 4.96
N CYS A 39 17.96 3.82 4.48
CA CYS A 39 18.27 2.69 5.34
C CYS A 39 19.55 2.93 6.17
N GLU A 40 20.60 3.50 5.57
CA GLU A 40 21.84 3.87 6.27
C GLU A 40 21.60 5.00 7.30
N TYR A 41 20.75 5.98 6.98
CA TYR A 41 20.34 7.03 7.91
C TYR A 41 19.64 6.43 9.14
N LEU A 42 18.69 5.54 8.95
CA LEU A 42 17.98 4.86 10.03
C LEU A 42 18.90 3.94 10.85
N GLN A 43 19.82 3.21 10.21
CA GLN A 43 20.83 2.41 10.89
C GLN A 43 21.72 3.27 11.78
N ALA A 44 22.21 4.42 11.25
CA ALA A 44 23.04 5.35 12.00
C ALA A 44 22.32 5.94 13.23
N ARG A 45 20.98 6.08 13.17
CA ARG A 45 20.16 6.51 14.30
C ARG A 45 19.98 5.41 15.35
N LEU A 46 19.61 4.20 14.91
CA LEU A 46 19.14 3.14 15.81
C LEU A 46 20.29 2.33 16.44
N ALA A 47 21.35 2.01 15.68
CA ALA A 47 22.44 1.17 16.17
C ALA A 47 23.14 1.71 17.44
N PRO A 48 23.42 3.02 17.59
CA PRO A 48 24.02 3.56 18.82
C PRO A 48 23.11 3.42 20.06
N GLN A 49 21.81 3.18 19.87
CA GLN A 49 20.83 2.99 20.94
C GLN A 49 20.62 1.51 21.31
N GLY A 50 21.48 0.61 20.81
CA GLY A 50 21.44 -0.82 21.14
C GLY A 50 20.58 -1.67 20.21
N TRP A 51 20.08 -1.10 19.11
CA TRP A 51 19.33 -1.87 18.10
C TRP A 51 20.30 -2.65 17.20
N ALA A 52 20.02 -3.94 17.00
CA ALA A 52 20.70 -4.76 16.00
C ALA A 52 20.08 -4.46 14.63
N CYS A 53 20.81 -3.72 13.80
CA CYS A 53 20.34 -3.25 12.49
C CYS A 53 20.94 -4.11 11.37
N GLU A 54 20.09 -4.56 10.46
CA GLU A 54 20.46 -5.35 9.28
C GLU A 54 19.97 -4.64 8.02
N LEU A 55 20.89 -4.36 7.08
CA LEU A 55 20.58 -3.85 5.75
C LEU A 55 20.43 -5.02 4.79
N ILE A 56 19.28 -5.15 4.15
CA ILE A 56 18.93 -6.29 3.31
C ILE A 56 18.62 -5.80 1.90
N ARG A 57 19.42 -6.21 0.91
CA ARG A 57 19.12 -5.98 -0.49
C ARG A 57 18.25 -7.11 -1.04
N ALA A 58 17.10 -6.77 -1.60
CA ALA A 58 16.20 -7.73 -2.26
C ALA A 58 16.67 -8.00 -3.69
N HIS A 59 17.68 -8.86 -3.82
CA HIS A 59 18.26 -9.23 -5.11
C HIS A 59 17.24 -9.94 -6.00
N GLY A 60 17.12 -9.47 -7.26
CA GLY A 60 16.27 -10.06 -8.26
C GLY A 60 14.77 -9.75 -8.10
N ALA A 61 14.39 -8.93 -7.14
CA ALA A 61 13.03 -8.42 -7.03
C ALA A 61 12.68 -7.54 -8.24
N PRO A 62 11.40 -7.43 -8.62
CA PRO A 62 10.99 -6.53 -9.70
C PRO A 62 11.54 -5.11 -9.49
N GLY A 63 12.20 -4.57 -10.51
CA GLY A 63 12.84 -3.26 -10.47
C GLY A 63 14.23 -3.22 -9.81
N ASP A 64 14.72 -4.30 -9.18
CA ASP A 64 16.10 -4.34 -8.66
C ASP A 64 17.12 -4.27 -9.79
N SER A 65 18.09 -3.39 -9.64
CA SER A 65 19.21 -3.22 -10.53
C SER A 65 20.40 -2.61 -9.78
N GLU A 66 21.57 -2.59 -10.41
CA GLU A 66 22.73 -1.89 -9.81
C GLU A 66 22.52 -0.37 -9.71
N ALA A 67 21.72 0.21 -10.60
CA ALA A 67 21.37 1.63 -10.56
C ALA A 67 20.30 1.95 -9.51
N PHE A 68 19.40 1.02 -9.26
CA PHE A 68 18.26 1.17 -8.34
C PHE A 68 18.09 -0.07 -7.47
N PRO A 69 19.03 -0.34 -6.54
CA PRO A 69 18.97 -1.53 -5.69
C PRO A 69 17.86 -1.40 -4.64
N ARG A 70 17.12 -2.49 -4.41
CA ARG A 70 16.04 -2.56 -3.41
C ARG A 70 16.59 -2.85 -2.03
N TRP A 71 16.83 -1.78 -1.26
CA TRP A 71 17.35 -1.89 0.11
C TRP A 71 16.23 -1.77 1.14
N ASN A 72 16.32 -2.63 2.14
CA ASN A 72 15.47 -2.66 3.32
C ASN A 72 16.33 -2.57 4.58
N LEU A 73 15.77 -2.02 5.65
CA LEU A 73 16.34 -2.10 6.99
C LEU A 73 15.43 -2.96 7.86
N VAL A 74 16.02 -3.85 8.67
CA VAL A 74 15.34 -4.48 9.81
C VAL A 74 16.18 -4.19 11.06
N ALA A 75 15.60 -3.48 12.01
CA ALA A 75 16.19 -3.15 13.29
C ALA A 75 15.47 -3.92 14.41
N ARG A 76 16.24 -4.58 15.30
CA ARG A 76 15.73 -5.44 16.37
C ARG A 76 16.27 -5.00 17.71
N HIS A 77 15.38 -4.86 18.70
CA HIS A 77 15.75 -4.67 20.10
C HIS A 77 15.22 -5.83 20.92
N ARG A 78 16.12 -6.51 21.64
CA ARG A 78 15.78 -7.53 22.63
C ARG A 78 16.06 -6.97 24.01
N GLY A 79 15.04 -7.01 24.86
CA GLY A 79 15.19 -6.66 26.26
C GLY A 79 15.73 -7.82 27.10
N GLY A 80 14.99 -8.24 28.12
CA GLY A 80 15.36 -9.29 29.06
C GLY A 80 14.91 -10.71 28.64
N PRO A 81 13.94 -11.32 29.36
CA PRO A 81 13.53 -12.69 29.14
C PRO A 81 12.78 -12.87 27.79
N PRO A 82 12.69 -14.13 27.30
CA PRO A 82 11.85 -14.44 26.13
C PRO A 82 10.39 -13.98 26.34
N GLY A 83 9.74 -13.59 25.25
CA GLY A 83 8.36 -13.11 25.23
C GLY A 83 7.86 -12.91 23.80
N GLU A 84 6.78 -12.18 23.66
CA GLU A 84 6.17 -11.82 22.40
C GLU A 84 7.10 -10.96 21.53
N CYS A 85 6.85 -10.95 20.22
CA CYS A 85 7.51 -10.05 19.28
C CYS A 85 6.49 -9.12 18.64
N VAL A 86 6.71 -7.82 18.78
CA VAL A 86 5.93 -6.77 18.11
C VAL A 86 6.78 -6.17 17.00
N HIS A 87 6.24 -6.14 15.78
CA HIS A 87 6.90 -5.64 14.59
C HIS A 87 6.15 -4.42 14.03
N PHE A 88 6.87 -3.32 13.86
CA PHE A 88 6.42 -2.16 13.09
C PHE A 88 6.96 -2.26 11.67
N ASN A 89 6.07 -2.47 10.68
CA ASN A 89 6.46 -2.51 9.27
C ASN A 89 6.06 -1.20 8.58
N SER A 90 7.03 -0.49 8.03
CA SER A 90 6.79 0.78 7.35
C SER A 90 7.51 0.80 6.02
N HIS A 91 6.84 1.24 4.96
CA HIS A 91 7.55 1.52 3.72
C HIS A 91 8.26 2.88 3.78
N HIS A 92 9.35 2.98 3.05
CA HIS A 92 10.12 4.22 2.96
C HIS A 92 10.04 4.86 1.57
N ASP A 93 9.56 4.14 0.57
CA ASP A 93 9.37 4.68 -0.78
C ASP A 93 8.18 5.64 -0.84
N VAL A 94 8.18 6.48 -1.85
CA VAL A 94 7.14 7.48 -2.11
C VAL A 94 6.88 7.57 -3.61
N VAL A 95 5.64 7.84 -4.01
CA VAL A 95 5.27 8.05 -5.41
C VAL A 95 5.85 9.35 -5.97
N GLU A 96 5.81 9.49 -7.29
CA GLU A 96 6.17 10.72 -7.99
C GLU A 96 5.41 11.94 -7.42
N VAL A 97 6.07 13.09 -7.43
CA VAL A 97 5.50 14.32 -6.84
C VAL A 97 4.29 14.84 -7.61
N GLY A 98 4.25 14.65 -8.94
CA GLY A 98 3.20 15.20 -9.79
C GLY A 98 3.27 16.72 -9.92
N HIS A 99 2.14 17.33 -10.26
CA HIS A 99 2.01 18.79 -10.45
C HIS A 99 1.12 19.42 -9.37
N GLY A 100 1.20 20.75 -9.24
CA GLY A 100 0.29 21.51 -8.39
C GLY A 100 0.79 21.79 -6.97
N TRP A 101 2.04 21.44 -6.65
CA TRP A 101 2.66 21.79 -5.37
C TRP A 101 2.85 23.31 -5.25
N SER A 102 2.43 23.86 -4.12
CA SER A 102 2.70 25.26 -3.73
C SER A 102 4.00 25.42 -2.92
N ARG A 103 4.60 24.31 -2.46
CA ARG A 103 5.82 24.21 -1.65
C ARG A 103 6.78 23.21 -2.29
N ASP A 104 8.06 23.26 -1.92
CA ASP A 104 9.02 22.22 -2.31
C ASP A 104 8.64 20.87 -1.64
N PRO A 105 8.34 19.83 -2.41
CA PRO A 105 7.88 18.54 -1.87
C PRO A 105 8.89 17.82 -0.97
N PHE A 106 10.16 18.23 -0.97
CA PHE A 106 11.21 17.62 -0.15
C PHE A 106 11.88 18.59 0.85
N ALA A 107 11.39 19.81 0.96
CA ALA A 107 11.90 20.75 1.97
C ALA A 107 11.51 20.35 3.40
N ALA A 108 10.46 19.55 3.57
CA ALA A 108 9.93 19.17 4.87
C ALA A 108 9.57 20.37 5.76
N GLU A 109 8.87 21.33 5.18
CA GLU A 109 8.53 22.58 5.85
C GLU A 109 7.58 22.34 7.02
N LEU A 110 7.91 22.88 8.19
CA LEU A 110 7.02 22.88 9.35
C LEU A 110 6.25 24.19 9.40
N ASP A 111 4.94 24.12 9.21
CA ASP A 111 4.05 25.29 9.26
C ASP A 111 2.73 24.93 9.94
N GLY A 112 2.27 25.78 10.86
CA GLY A 112 0.99 25.60 11.56
C GLY A 112 0.84 24.25 12.29
N GLY A 113 1.95 23.63 12.75
CA GLY A 113 1.93 22.33 13.40
C GLY A 113 1.80 21.15 12.43
N ARG A 114 2.05 21.36 11.13
CA ARG A 114 2.07 20.36 10.05
C ARG A 114 3.43 20.31 9.39
N ILE A 115 3.89 19.12 9.06
CA ILE A 115 5.08 18.93 8.24
C ILE A 115 4.62 18.60 6.83
N TYR A 116 4.99 19.45 5.87
CA TYR A 116 4.62 19.34 4.48
C TYR A 116 5.72 18.63 3.69
N GLY A 117 5.33 17.71 2.82
CA GLY A 117 6.24 17.04 1.89
C GLY A 117 5.68 15.75 1.35
N ARG A 118 6.21 15.30 0.21
CA ARG A 118 5.88 13.98 -0.36
C ARG A 118 6.36 12.87 0.60
N GLY A 119 5.44 11.97 0.98
CA GLY A 119 5.70 10.94 1.97
C GLY A 119 5.52 11.40 3.42
N ALA A 120 5.15 12.66 3.68
CA ALA A 120 4.88 13.12 5.03
C ALA A 120 3.71 12.35 5.65
N CYS A 121 2.64 12.17 4.88
CA CYS A 121 1.46 11.39 5.26
C CYS A 121 1.68 9.91 4.99
N ASP A 122 2.11 9.56 3.80
CA ASP A 122 2.23 8.20 3.27
C ASP A 122 3.68 7.84 2.95
N MET A 123 4.41 7.16 3.92
CA MET A 123 4.06 6.96 5.33
C MET A 123 5.25 7.29 6.26
N LYS A 124 6.16 8.21 5.87
CA LYS A 124 7.35 8.57 6.67
C LYS A 124 6.99 9.18 8.03
N GLY A 125 5.83 9.86 8.16
CA GLY A 125 5.32 10.31 9.45
C GLY A 125 4.92 9.15 10.36
N GLY A 126 4.36 8.09 9.79
CA GLY A 126 4.06 6.83 10.48
C GLY A 126 5.34 6.10 10.91
N LEU A 127 6.31 5.97 10.00
CA LEU A 127 7.63 5.40 10.28
C LEU A 127 8.32 6.15 11.44
N ALA A 128 8.37 7.48 11.39
CA ALA A 128 8.95 8.28 12.47
C ALA A 128 8.22 8.07 13.80
N SER A 129 6.89 8.02 13.77
CA SER A 129 6.07 7.81 14.97
C SER A 129 6.31 6.45 15.62
N SER A 130 6.45 5.38 14.82
CA SER A 130 6.74 4.03 15.33
C SER A 130 8.15 3.93 15.93
N ILE A 131 9.15 4.58 15.31
CA ILE A 131 10.52 4.66 15.84
C ILE A 131 10.52 5.37 17.20
N ILE A 132 9.90 6.55 17.30
CA ILE A 132 9.85 7.30 18.56
C ILE A 132 9.07 6.53 19.64
N ALA A 133 8.01 5.82 19.28
CA ALA A 133 7.27 4.97 20.23
C ALA A 133 8.16 3.86 20.79
N ALA A 134 8.92 3.18 19.93
CA ALA A 134 9.81 2.10 20.32
C ALA A 134 11.00 2.61 21.12
N GLU A 135 11.64 3.70 20.72
CA GLU A 135 12.75 4.32 21.47
C GLU A 135 12.30 4.81 22.86
N ALA A 136 11.12 5.43 22.97
CA ALA A 136 10.56 5.87 24.25
C ALA A 136 10.26 4.70 25.17
N PHE A 137 9.70 3.62 24.63
CA PHE A 137 9.42 2.40 25.40
C PHE A 137 10.72 1.76 25.90
N VAL A 138 11.72 1.57 25.05
CA VAL A 138 13.01 0.98 25.40
C VAL A 138 13.76 1.83 26.43
N ALA A 139 13.69 3.16 26.33
CA ALA A 139 14.34 4.07 27.29
C ALA A 139 13.78 3.90 28.71
N LEU A 140 12.48 3.62 28.86
CA LEU A 140 11.84 3.39 30.16
C LEU A 140 11.93 1.94 30.63
N TYR A 141 11.95 0.99 29.70
CA TYR A 141 11.89 -0.44 29.97
C TYR A 141 12.96 -1.21 29.16
N PRO A 142 14.26 -0.97 29.43
CA PRO A 142 15.35 -1.60 28.63
C PRO A 142 15.36 -3.13 28.77
N ASP A 143 14.88 -3.66 29.91
CA ASP A 143 14.85 -5.10 30.21
C ASP A 143 13.46 -5.72 29.95
N HIS A 144 12.64 -5.11 29.06
CA HIS A 144 11.33 -5.65 28.70
C HIS A 144 11.40 -7.11 28.22
N PRO A 145 10.41 -7.97 28.45
CA PRO A 145 10.36 -9.30 27.85
C PRO A 145 10.16 -9.21 26.34
N GLY A 146 10.62 -10.23 25.61
CA GLY A 146 10.37 -10.35 24.18
C GLY A 146 11.24 -9.44 23.30
N GLN A 147 10.69 -9.06 22.15
CA GLN A 147 11.42 -8.35 21.11
C GLN A 147 10.55 -7.27 20.46
N ILE A 148 11.19 -6.17 20.10
CA ILE A 148 10.62 -5.14 19.24
C ILE A 148 11.39 -5.14 17.92
N GLU A 149 10.67 -5.13 16.81
CA GLU A 149 11.26 -5.01 15.49
C GLU A 149 10.69 -3.79 14.75
N ILE A 150 11.52 -3.15 13.95
CA ILE A 150 11.16 -2.08 13.03
C ILE A 150 11.73 -2.45 11.68
N SER A 151 10.90 -2.54 10.65
CA SER A 151 11.34 -2.60 9.27
C SER A 151 11.03 -1.30 8.54
N ALA A 152 11.99 -0.86 7.72
CA ALA A 152 11.79 0.16 6.72
C ALA A 152 11.96 -0.50 5.35
N THR A 153 10.87 -0.66 4.61
CA THR A 153 10.77 -1.53 3.44
C THR A 153 10.63 -0.74 2.14
N ALA A 154 11.08 -1.35 1.05
CA ALA A 154 11.03 -0.83 -0.30
C ALA A 154 9.72 -1.20 -1.02
N ASP A 155 9.39 -0.43 -2.05
CA ASP A 155 8.44 -0.80 -3.12
C ASP A 155 6.98 -1.04 -2.70
N GLU A 156 6.51 -0.57 -1.55
CA GLU A 156 5.09 -0.71 -1.19
C GLU A 156 4.21 -0.09 -2.29
N GLU A 157 4.55 1.10 -2.75
CA GLU A 157 3.85 1.90 -3.77
C GLU A 157 3.81 1.23 -5.16
N SER A 158 4.64 0.22 -5.37
CA SER A 158 4.66 -0.61 -6.59
C SER A 158 4.41 -2.10 -6.33
N GLY A 159 3.79 -2.42 -5.19
CA GLY A 159 3.31 -3.76 -4.85
C GLY A 159 4.08 -4.50 -3.77
N GLY A 160 5.16 -3.96 -3.21
CA GLY A 160 5.87 -4.50 -2.04
C GLY A 160 6.81 -5.68 -2.31
N PHE A 161 7.12 -5.98 -3.59
CA PHE A 161 7.90 -7.17 -3.95
C PHE A 161 9.37 -7.08 -3.54
N GLY A 162 9.99 -5.89 -3.64
CA GLY A 162 11.36 -5.63 -3.19
C GLY A 162 11.46 -5.34 -1.69
N GLY A 163 10.32 -5.23 -1.01
CA GLY A 163 10.20 -4.90 0.42
C GLY A 163 9.68 -6.06 1.25
N VAL A 164 8.48 -5.87 1.78
CA VAL A 164 7.88 -6.81 2.73
C VAL A 164 7.66 -8.21 2.15
N ALA A 165 7.36 -8.36 0.86
CA ALA A 165 7.23 -9.68 0.25
C ALA A 165 8.56 -10.44 0.31
N TYR A 166 9.66 -9.79 -0.10
CA TYR A 166 10.99 -10.39 -0.03
C TYR A 166 11.36 -10.78 1.41
N LEU A 167 11.14 -9.89 2.38
CA LEU A 167 11.41 -10.19 3.79
C LEU A 167 10.57 -11.39 4.29
N ALA A 168 9.30 -11.46 3.90
CA ALA A 168 8.42 -12.57 4.26
C ALA A 168 8.90 -13.91 3.65
N GLU A 169 9.37 -13.92 2.41
CA GLU A 169 9.96 -15.07 1.73
C GLU A 169 11.24 -15.56 2.42
N GLN A 170 12.02 -14.62 3.00
CA GLN A 170 13.20 -14.95 3.81
C GLN A 170 12.86 -15.39 5.24
N GLY A 171 11.57 -15.50 5.59
CA GLY A 171 11.11 -15.96 6.90
C GLY A 171 11.18 -14.90 8.01
N ALA A 172 11.29 -13.61 7.66
CA ALA A 172 11.43 -12.53 8.65
C ALA A 172 10.27 -12.47 9.65
N PHE A 173 9.07 -12.92 9.27
CA PHE A 173 7.88 -12.88 10.12
C PHE A 173 7.61 -14.19 10.90
N ALA A 174 8.45 -15.23 10.77
CA ALA A 174 8.18 -16.55 11.37
C ALA A 174 8.13 -16.54 12.91
N HIS A 175 8.79 -15.59 13.56
CA HIS A 175 8.84 -15.43 15.03
C HIS A 175 8.05 -14.23 15.53
N VAL A 176 7.40 -13.49 14.63
CA VAL A 176 6.62 -12.29 14.96
C VAL A 176 5.22 -12.68 15.41
N GLY A 177 4.77 -12.15 16.55
CA GLY A 177 3.43 -12.39 17.07
C GLY A 177 2.41 -11.32 16.66
N HIS A 178 2.87 -10.08 16.49
CA HIS A 178 2.01 -8.91 16.28
C HIS A 178 2.65 -7.93 15.29
N VAL A 179 1.88 -7.43 14.33
CA VAL A 179 2.35 -6.43 13.37
C VAL A 179 1.44 -5.20 13.38
N ILE A 180 2.06 -4.04 13.39
CA ILE A 180 1.42 -2.75 13.12
C ILE A 180 2.11 -2.11 11.93
N ILE A 181 1.31 -1.72 10.94
CA ILE A 181 1.75 -0.96 9.76
C ILE A 181 1.28 0.49 9.97
N PRO A 182 2.18 1.46 10.19
CA PRO A 182 1.81 2.84 10.55
C PRO A 182 1.28 3.69 9.38
N GLU A 183 0.31 3.15 8.61
CA GLU A 183 -0.35 3.80 7.48
C GLU A 183 -1.29 4.95 7.88
N PRO A 184 -1.54 5.95 6.99
CA PRO A 184 -2.29 7.17 7.28
C PRO A 184 -3.81 6.96 7.28
N LEU A 185 -4.34 6.26 8.27
CA LEU A 185 -5.76 5.91 8.34
C LEU A 185 -6.55 6.66 9.44
N HIS A 186 -6.04 7.79 9.89
CA HIS A 186 -6.45 8.57 11.06
C HIS A 186 -6.08 7.90 12.40
N LYS A 187 -5.52 8.68 13.32
CA LYS A 187 -5.05 8.25 14.65
C LYS A 187 -6.11 7.61 15.57
N ASP A 188 -7.38 7.69 15.22
CA ASP A 188 -8.51 7.10 15.99
C ASP A 188 -9.12 5.88 15.29
N ARG A 189 -8.50 5.37 14.23
CA ARG A 189 -9.00 4.24 13.47
C ARG A 189 -8.00 3.10 13.41
N ILE A 190 -8.51 1.89 13.43
CA ILE A 190 -7.76 0.66 13.22
C ILE A 190 -8.20 0.09 11.89
N CYS A 191 -7.28 -0.05 10.95
CA CYS A 191 -7.55 -0.72 9.69
C CYS A 191 -7.30 -2.21 9.84
N LEU A 192 -8.36 -2.97 9.68
CA LEU A 192 -8.35 -4.42 9.86
C LEU A 192 -7.86 -5.18 8.62
N GLY A 193 -7.92 -4.54 7.45
CA GLY A 193 -7.62 -5.24 6.21
C GLY A 193 -7.84 -4.39 4.96
N HIS A 194 -7.86 -5.07 3.82
CA HIS A 194 -8.00 -4.44 2.51
C HIS A 194 -8.83 -5.31 1.56
N ARG A 195 -9.35 -4.67 0.50
CA ARG A 195 -10.04 -5.38 -0.58
C ARG A 195 -9.06 -6.17 -1.43
N GLY A 196 -9.57 -7.12 -2.22
CA GLY A 196 -8.82 -7.81 -3.24
C GLY A 196 -8.61 -6.94 -4.49
N VAL A 197 -7.60 -7.29 -5.26
CA VAL A 197 -7.23 -6.67 -6.53
C VAL A 197 -7.00 -7.73 -7.59
N TRP A 198 -7.53 -7.50 -8.77
CA TRP A 198 -7.14 -8.23 -9.96
C TRP A 198 -6.99 -7.23 -11.11
N TRP A 199 -5.75 -7.07 -11.57
CA TRP A 199 -5.44 -6.35 -12.80
C TRP A 199 -5.25 -7.33 -13.92
N ALA A 200 -5.88 -7.08 -15.04
CA ALA A 200 -5.73 -7.91 -16.22
C ALA A 200 -5.75 -7.06 -17.49
N GLU A 201 -5.09 -7.60 -18.50
CA GLU A 201 -5.18 -7.09 -19.88
C GLU A 201 -6.11 -8.00 -20.67
N ILE A 202 -7.05 -7.42 -21.37
CA ILE A 202 -7.95 -8.11 -22.30
C ILE A 202 -7.63 -7.59 -23.68
N GLU A 203 -7.21 -8.47 -24.59
CA GLU A 203 -6.94 -8.14 -25.98
C GLU A 203 -7.97 -8.82 -26.90
N THR A 204 -8.57 -8.06 -27.80
CA THR A 204 -9.42 -8.56 -28.86
C THR A 204 -8.64 -8.57 -30.18
N HIS A 205 -8.87 -9.59 -30.99
CA HIS A 205 -8.19 -9.81 -32.26
C HIS A 205 -9.14 -9.58 -33.44
N GLY A 206 -8.55 -9.18 -34.52
CA GLY A 206 -9.25 -8.95 -35.79
C GLY A 206 -8.40 -9.38 -36.98
N ARG A 207 -8.67 -8.77 -38.12
CA ARG A 207 -7.95 -8.99 -39.36
C ARG A 207 -7.73 -7.66 -40.09
N ILE A 208 -6.45 -7.35 -40.35
CA ILE A 208 -6.08 -6.13 -41.07
C ILE A 208 -6.65 -6.13 -42.50
N ALA A 209 -7.04 -4.98 -42.98
CA ALA A 209 -7.42 -4.71 -44.36
C ALA A 209 -7.28 -3.22 -44.65
N HIS A 210 -7.35 -2.85 -45.93
CA HIS A 210 -7.34 -1.47 -46.32
C HIS A 210 -8.57 -0.72 -45.78
N GLY A 211 -8.36 0.46 -45.19
CA GLY A 211 -9.42 1.22 -44.50
C GLY A 211 -10.62 1.59 -45.37
N SER A 212 -10.42 1.74 -46.70
CA SER A 212 -11.53 1.97 -47.66
C SER A 212 -12.35 0.69 -48.01
N MET A 213 -11.83 -0.49 -47.62
CA MET A 213 -12.46 -1.79 -47.84
C MET A 213 -12.62 -2.58 -46.54
N PRO A 214 -13.27 -2.03 -45.51
CA PRO A 214 -13.33 -2.67 -44.19
C PRO A 214 -14.07 -4.02 -44.20
N PHE A 215 -14.85 -4.31 -45.19
CA PHE A 215 -15.54 -5.58 -45.39
C PHE A 215 -14.60 -6.75 -45.73
N LEU A 216 -13.35 -6.48 -46.12
CA LEU A 216 -12.28 -7.48 -46.29
C LEU A 216 -11.52 -7.76 -45.01
N GLY A 217 -11.65 -6.89 -44.01
CA GLY A 217 -11.03 -7.02 -42.70
C GLY A 217 -12.01 -7.49 -41.63
N ASP A 218 -11.51 -7.46 -40.38
CA ASP A 218 -12.30 -7.61 -39.17
C ASP A 218 -11.72 -6.69 -38.08
N SER A 219 -12.54 -5.78 -37.55
CA SER A 219 -12.01 -4.72 -36.66
C SER A 219 -12.00 -5.16 -35.22
N ALA A 220 -10.80 -5.33 -34.65
CA ALA A 220 -10.59 -5.59 -33.22
C ALA A 220 -11.17 -4.47 -32.33
N ILE A 221 -11.12 -3.21 -32.77
CA ILE A 221 -11.74 -2.08 -32.06
C ILE A 221 -13.27 -2.26 -31.96
N ARG A 222 -13.91 -2.72 -33.05
CA ARG A 222 -15.35 -3.01 -33.01
C ARG A 222 -15.68 -4.22 -32.13
N HIS A 223 -14.77 -5.17 -32.05
CA HIS A 223 -14.87 -6.29 -31.11
C HIS A 223 -14.79 -5.81 -29.67
N MET A 224 -13.81 -4.96 -29.33
CA MET A 224 -13.68 -4.36 -28.01
C MET A 224 -14.91 -3.50 -27.66
N GLY A 225 -15.45 -2.74 -28.61
CA GLY A 225 -16.70 -1.99 -28.40
C GLY A 225 -17.86 -2.88 -27.93
N ALA A 226 -17.98 -4.11 -28.47
CA ALA A 226 -18.98 -5.06 -28.01
C ALA A 226 -18.70 -5.61 -26.60
N VAL A 227 -17.42 -5.77 -26.23
CA VAL A 227 -17.03 -6.13 -24.85
C VAL A 227 -17.42 -5.02 -23.88
N LEU A 228 -17.09 -3.76 -24.21
CA LEU A 228 -17.41 -2.61 -23.37
C LEU A 228 -18.94 -2.44 -23.21
N GLU A 229 -19.70 -2.60 -24.28
CA GLU A 229 -21.16 -2.57 -24.22
C GLU A 229 -21.73 -3.67 -23.31
N GLU A 230 -21.16 -4.87 -23.37
CA GLU A 230 -21.60 -5.98 -22.51
C GLU A 230 -21.21 -5.75 -21.05
N MET A 231 -20.04 -5.12 -20.77
CA MET A 231 -19.65 -4.70 -19.42
C MET A 231 -20.66 -3.71 -18.85
N GLU A 232 -21.03 -2.66 -19.59
CA GLU A 232 -22.03 -1.68 -19.18
C GLU A 232 -23.39 -2.32 -18.92
N ARG A 233 -23.79 -3.26 -19.77
CA ARG A 233 -25.13 -3.85 -19.72
C ARG A 233 -25.28 -4.89 -18.62
N THR A 234 -24.22 -5.64 -18.28
CA THR A 234 -24.35 -6.81 -17.39
C THR A 234 -23.38 -6.79 -16.22
N LEU A 235 -22.10 -6.45 -16.43
CA LEU A 235 -21.09 -6.58 -15.38
C LEU A 235 -21.20 -5.43 -14.36
N PHE A 236 -21.20 -4.19 -14.78
CA PHE A 236 -21.30 -3.07 -13.84
C PHE A 236 -22.58 -3.09 -12.99
N PRO A 237 -23.78 -3.39 -13.54
CA PRO A 237 -24.96 -3.59 -12.71
C PRO A 237 -24.82 -4.74 -11.70
N LEU A 238 -24.18 -5.86 -12.10
CA LEU A 238 -23.89 -6.97 -11.18
C LEU A 238 -22.99 -6.53 -10.05
N LEU A 239 -21.91 -5.80 -10.33
CA LEU A 239 -20.97 -5.33 -9.30
C LEU A 239 -21.64 -4.42 -8.27
N MET A 240 -22.59 -3.59 -8.69
CA MET A 240 -23.36 -2.74 -7.79
C MET A 240 -24.26 -3.51 -6.81
N THR A 241 -24.59 -4.77 -7.11
CA THR A 241 -25.34 -5.63 -6.17
C THR A 241 -24.45 -6.30 -5.12
N LYS A 242 -23.15 -6.37 -5.38
CA LYS A 242 -22.17 -6.96 -4.45
C LYS A 242 -21.71 -5.91 -3.46
N ARG A 243 -22.05 -6.10 -2.21
CA ARG A 243 -21.74 -5.16 -1.13
C ARG A 243 -21.24 -5.90 0.09
N THR A 244 -20.16 -5.40 0.69
CA THR A 244 -19.60 -5.94 1.93
C THR A 244 -20.20 -5.25 3.17
N GLU A 245 -20.33 -6.01 4.25
CA GLU A 245 -20.60 -5.48 5.59
C GLU A 245 -19.32 -4.96 6.29
N MET A 246 -18.13 -5.25 5.75
CA MET A 246 -16.89 -4.69 6.27
C MET A 246 -16.94 -3.17 6.27
N PRO A 247 -16.34 -2.50 7.26
CA PRO A 247 -16.33 -1.05 7.36
C PRO A 247 -15.35 -0.39 6.37
N VAL A 248 -15.48 -0.70 5.07
CA VAL A 248 -14.66 -0.10 4.02
C VAL A 248 -14.98 1.39 3.88
N ILE A 249 -13.95 2.19 3.77
CA ILE A 249 -14.04 3.63 3.54
C ILE A 249 -13.27 4.02 2.26
N PRO A 250 -13.76 5.01 1.47
CA PRO A 250 -15.07 5.68 1.63
C PRO A 250 -16.26 4.73 1.33
N GLU A 251 -17.46 5.13 1.68
CA GLU A 251 -18.69 4.31 1.59
C GLU A 251 -18.90 3.69 0.20
N GLY A 252 -18.57 4.41 -0.89
CA GLY A 252 -18.64 3.90 -2.26
C GLY A 252 -17.73 2.69 -2.53
N ALA A 253 -16.70 2.49 -1.71
CA ALA A 253 -15.79 1.37 -1.83
C ALA A 253 -16.30 0.07 -1.17
N ARG A 254 -17.48 0.10 -0.54
CA ARG A 254 -18.17 -1.11 -0.04
C ARG A 254 -18.75 -1.99 -1.15
N ASN A 255 -18.88 -1.46 -2.36
CA ASN A 255 -19.26 -2.27 -3.50
C ASN A 255 -18.03 -2.78 -4.24
N SER A 256 -18.17 -3.90 -4.90
CA SER A 256 -17.21 -4.37 -5.88
C SER A 256 -17.11 -3.38 -7.03
N THR A 257 -15.91 -3.16 -7.54
CA THR A 257 -15.69 -2.20 -8.62
C THR A 257 -14.79 -2.77 -9.71
N LEU A 258 -14.97 -2.27 -10.93
CA LEU A 258 -14.06 -2.46 -12.05
C LEU A 258 -13.84 -1.11 -12.72
N ASN A 259 -12.56 -0.75 -12.88
CA ASN A 259 -12.15 0.40 -13.69
C ASN A 259 -11.44 -0.09 -14.94
N ILE A 260 -11.63 0.63 -16.04
CA ILE A 260 -10.85 0.43 -17.27
C ILE A 260 -9.76 1.50 -17.26
N ASN A 261 -8.54 1.09 -16.96
CA ASN A 261 -7.41 2.01 -16.77
C ASN A 261 -6.88 2.57 -18.09
N SER A 262 -6.96 1.77 -19.18
CA SER A 262 -6.48 2.18 -20.50
C SER A 262 -7.21 1.42 -21.61
N ILE A 263 -7.22 2.02 -22.79
CA ILE A 263 -7.64 1.38 -24.03
C ILE A 263 -6.68 1.78 -25.15
N HIS A 264 -6.17 0.79 -25.89
CA HIS A 264 -5.30 0.98 -27.04
C HIS A 264 -5.76 0.10 -28.19
N GLY A 265 -5.95 0.67 -29.39
CA GLY A 265 -6.40 -0.09 -30.54
C GLY A 265 -5.93 0.50 -31.86
N GLY A 266 -5.62 -0.37 -32.82
CA GLY A 266 -5.09 0.00 -34.11
C GLY A 266 -3.59 0.22 -34.10
N GLU A 267 -3.14 1.20 -34.87
CA GLU A 267 -1.71 1.53 -34.95
C GLU A 267 -1.17 2.14 -33.66
N PRO A 268 0.11 1.95 -33.35
CA PRO A 268 0.75 2.59 -32.22
C PRO A 268 0.61 4.12 -32.31
N ASP A 269 0.44 4.77 -31.15
CA ASP A 269 0.59 6.22 -31.05
C ASP A 269 2.04 6.59 -31.41
N LEU A 270 2.20 7.35 -32.49
CA LEU A 270 3.52 7.77 -32.99
C LEU A 270 4.05 9.00 -32.24
N GLY A 271 3.28 9.50 -31.25
CA GLY A 271 3.66 10.63 -30.41
C GLY A 271 3.44 12.01 -31.06
N PRO A 272 3.59 13.09 -30.25
CA PRO A 272 3.28 14.45 -30.68
C PRO A 272 4.20 14.99 -31.78
N ASP A 273 5.38 14.41 -31.97
CA ASP A 273 6.35 14.83 -32.99
C ASP A 273 6.07 14.21 -34.37
N PHE A 274 5.13 13.28 -34.47
CA PHE A 274 4.72 12.68 -35.73
C PHE A 274 3.85 13.65 -36.54
N THR A 275 4.35 14.07 -37.67
CA THR A 275 3.67 15.03 -38.56
C THR A 275 2.98 14.40 -39.77
N GLY A 276 3.02 13.07 -39.90
CA GLY A 276 2.39 12.32 -40.97
C GLY A 276 0.91 12.00 -40.68
N LEU A 277 0.25 11.34 -41.63
CA LEU A 277 -1.06 10.77 -41.45
C LEU A 277 -0.95 9.29 -41.06
N PRO A 278 -1.81 8.77 -40.14
CA PRO A 278 -1.81 7.35 -39.82
C PRO A 278 -2.20 6.51 -41.05
N ALA A 279 -1.73 5.27 -41.13
CA ALA A 279 -2.07 4.38 -42.23
C ALA A 279 -3.57 4.00 -42.17
N PRO A 280 -4.27 4.02 -43.32
CA PRO A 280 -5.72 3.75 -43.33
C PRO A 280 -6.01 2.25 -43.28
N CYS A 281 -5.77 1.60 -42.14
CA CYS A 281 -5.94 0.16 -41.95
C CYS A 281 -7.09 -0.16 -40.99
N VAL A 282 -7.75 -1.31 -41.23
CA VAL A 282 -8.64 -1.94 -40.24
C VAL A 282 -7.76 -2.47 -39.09
N ALA A 283 -8.07 -2.08 -37.87
CA ALA A 283 -7.33 -2.51 -36.69
C ALA A 283 -7.48 -4.02 -36.43
N ASP A 284 -6.36 -4.73 -36.31
CA ASP A 284 -6.31 -6.17 -36.04
C ASP A 284 -6.12 -6.52 -34.54
N ARG A 285 -5.84 -5.50 -33.71
CA ARG A 285 -5.72 -5.65 -32.24
C ARG A 285 -6.35 -4.46 -31.53
N CYS A 286 -6.98 -4.75 -30.38
CA CYS A 286 -7.41 -3.74 -29.42
C CYS A 286 -7.34 -4.33 -28.02
N ARG A 287 -6.76 -3.60 -27.09
CA ARG A 287 -6.61 -4.06 -25.69
C ARG A 287 -7.07 -3.03 -24.70
N ILE A 288 -7.58 -3.51 -23.58
CA ILE A 288 -7.88 -2.73 -22.38
C ILE A 288 -7.12 -3.29 -21.20
N THR A 289 -6.79 -2.43 -20.23
CA THR A 289 -6.32 -2.84 -18.90
C THR A 289 -7.43 -2.57 -17.91
N ILE A 290 -7.83 -3.59 -17.17
CA ILE A 290 -8.85 -3.51 -16.13
C ILE A 290 -8.22 -3.55 -14.73
N ASP A 291 -8.81 -2.80 -13.79
CA ASP A 291 -8.56 -2.85 -12.35
C ASP A 291 -9.85 -3.28 -11.65
N ARG A 292 -9.94 -4.54 -11.30
CA ARG A 292 -11.06 -5.14 -10.58
C ARG A 292 -10.75 -5.18 -9.08
N ARG A 293 -11.53 -4.43 -8.29
CA ARG A 293 -11.46 -4.47 -6.82
C ARG A 293 -12.62 -5.31 -6.30
N PHE A 294 -12.32 -6.37 -5.53
CA PHE A 294 -13.30 -7.33 -5.06
C PHE A 294 -13.29 -7.46 -3.54
N LEU A 295 -14.40 -7.98 -3.01
CA LEU A 295 -14.71 -7.98 -1.59
C LEU A 295 -14.19 -9.26 -0.93
N ILE A 296 -14.14 -9.27 0.39
CA ILE A 296 -13.69 -10.45 1.15
C ILE A 296 -14.65 -11.66 0.96
N GLU A 297 -15.89 -11.38 0.63
CA GLU A 297 -16.91 -12.40 0.35
C GLU A 297 -16.81 -12.99 -1.07
N GLU A 298 -15.87 -12.48 -1.90
CA GLU A 298 -15.70 -12.94 -3.28
C GLU A 298 -14.42 -13.75 -3.43
N GLU A 299 -14.54 -14.88 -4.11
CA GLU A 299 -13.39 -15.71 -4.48
C GLU A 299 -12.77 -15.22 -5.81
N LEU A 300 -11.43 -15.08 -5.87
CA LEU A 300 -10.73 -14.61 -7.07
C LEU A 300 -11.07 -15.42 -8.33
N SER A 301 -11.22 -16.74 -8.19
CA SER A 301 -11.61 -17.61 -9.30
C SER A 301 -12.99 -17.30 -9.86
N GLU A 302 -13.94 -16.85 -9.00
CA GLU A 302 -15.26 -16.42 -9.41
C GLU A 302 -15.23 -15.05 -10.06
N VAL A 303 -14.45 -14.13 -9.51
CA VAL A 303 -14.20 -12.80 -10.08
C VAL A 303 -13.69 -12.91 -11.52
N LYS A 304 -12.71 -13.77 -11.76
CA LYS A 304 -12.16 -14.04 -13.10
C LYS A 304 -13.20 -14.69 -14.03
N ARG A 305 -13.99 -15.61 -13.49
CA ARG A 305 -15.05 -16.31 -14.24
C ARG A 305 -16.15 -15.36 -14.71
N GLU A 306 -16.53 -14.35 -13.95
CA GLU A 306 -17.50 -13.33 -14.34
C GLU A 306 -17.07 -12.61 -15.63
N VAL A 307 -15.82 -12.18 -15.70
CA VAL A 307 -15.27 -11.50 -16.88
C VAL A 307 -15.14 -12.48 -18.05
N THR A 308 -14.66 -13.71 -17.80
CA THR A 308 -14.56 -14.73 -18.84
C THR A 308 -15.93 -15.10 -19.41
N ALA A 309 -16.95 -15.25 -18.57
CA ALA A 309 -18.31 -15.57 -19.01
C ALA A 309 -18.91 -14.45 -19.89
N LEU A 310 -18.61 -13.18 -19.56
CA LEU A 310 -18.97 -12.05 -20.39
C LEU A 310 -18.31 -12.14 -21.77
N LEU A 311 -17.02 -12.41 -21.83
CA LEU A 311 -16.28 -12.53 -23.09
C LEU A 311 -16.77 -13.71 -23.94
N GLU A 312 -17.05 -14.85 -23.33
CA GLU A 312 -17.64 -16.00 -24.03
C GLU A 312 -19.05 -15.70 -24.56
N LYS A 313 -19.84 -14.91 -23.84
CA LYS A 313 -21.15 -14.43 -24.32
C LYS A 313 -21.01 -13.55 -25.56
N VAL A 314 -20.06 -12.61 -25.56
CA VAL A 314 -19.75 -11.77 -26.73
C VAL A 314 -19.32 -12.64 -27.90
N LYS A 315 -18.46 -13.62 -27.64
CA LYS A 315 -17.94 -14.57 -28.64
C LYS A 315 -19.08 -15.40 -29.28
N ALA A 316 -20.04 -15.87 -28.50
CA ALA A 316 -21.18 -16.61 -29.01
C ALA A 316 -22.09 -15.76 -29.86
N ALA A 317 -22.21 -14.44 -29.59
CA ALA A 317 -23.08 -13.52 -30.31
C ALA A 317 -22.39 -12.85 -31.53
N ARG A 318 -21.06 -12.93 -31.65
CA ARG A 318 -20.29 -12.15 -32.62
C ARG A 318 -19.33 -13.02 -33.42
N PRO A 319 -19.68 -13.35 -34.70
CA PRO A 319 -18.77 -14.11 -35.56
C PRO A 319 -17.39 -13.44 -35.71
N GLY A 320 -16.33 -14.25 -35.71
CA GLY A 320 -14.94 -13.77 -35.85
C GLY A 320 -14.32 -13.23 -34.55
N PHE A 321 -15.10 -13.02 -33.50
CA PHE A 321 -14.57 -12.55 -32.22
C PHE A 321 -13.65 -13.58 -31.56
N THR A 322 -12.42 -13.16 -31.31
CA THR A 322 -11.44 -13.89 -30.50
C THR A 322 -10.78 -12.93 -29.51
N TYR A 323 -10.32 -13.46 -28.39
CA TYR A 323 -9.70 -12.67 -27.34
C TYR A 323 -8.64 -13.45 -26.57
N GLU A 324 -7.78 -12.70 -25.87
CA GLU A 324 -6.86 -13.20 -24.84
C GLU A 324 -7.04 -12.42 -23.55
N ILE A 325 -6.84 -13.10 -22.41
CA ILE A 325 -6.75 -12.47 -21.09
C ILE A 325 -5.38 -12.78 -20.53
N ARG A 326 -4.70 -11.76 -20.02
CA ARG A 326 -3.43 -11.88 -19.33
C ARG A 326 -3.54 -11.25 -17.95
N ASP A 327 -3.29 -12.04 -16.91
CA ASP A 327 -3.19 -11.55 -15.54
C ASP A 327 -1.93 -10.68 -15.39
N LEU A 328 -2.09 -9.49 -14.80
CA LEU A 328 -0.99 -8.57 -14.53
C LEU A 328 -0.64 -8.53 -13.05
N PHE A 329 -1.66 -8.52 -12.18
CA PHE A 329 -1.48 -8.41 -10.74
C PHE A 329 -2.68 -8.98 -10.00
N GLU A 330 -2.41 -9.73 -8.92
CA GLU A 330 -3.42 -10.41 -8.12
C GLU A 330 -3.11 -10.29 -6.62
N VAL A 331 -4.10 -9.83 -5.87
CA VAL A 331 -4.07 -9.83 -4.41
C VAL A 331 -5.43 -10.27 -3.89
N VAL A 332 -5.47 -11.29 -3.06
CA VAL A 332 -6.70 -11.68 -2.36
C VAL A 332 -6.98 -10.72 -1.21
N PRO A 333 -8.24 -10.50 -0.82
CA PRO A 333 -8.56 -9.69 0.35
C PRO A 333 -7.94 -10.28 1.61
N SER A 334 -7.60 -9.41 2.56
CA SER A 334 -7.16 -9.82 3.90
C SER A 334 -7.94 -9.05 4.96
N MET A 335 -8.25 -9.70 6.08
CA MET A 335 -8.87 -9.07 7.23
C MET A 335 -8.46 -9.74 8.53
N THR A 336 -7.96 -8.96 9.45
CA THR A 336 -7.66 -9.36 10.83
C THR A 336 -8.94 -9.37 11.66
N ASP A 337 -9.10 -10.40 12.49
CA ASP A 337 -10.24 -10.50 13.42
C ASP A 337 -10.22 -9.31 14.41
N ARG A 338 -11.37 -8.72 14.68
CA ARG A 338 -11.52 -7.63 15.65
C ARG A 338 -11.10 -8.03 17.08
N GLU A 339 -11.17 -9.31 17.42
CA GLU A 339 -10.75 -9.87 18.69
C GLU A 339 -9.27 -10.26 18.73
N ALA A 340 -8.53 -10.07 17.64
CA ALA A 340 -7.10 -10.33 17.61
C ALA A 340 -6.36 -9.48 18.68
N PRO A 341 -5.34 -10.02 19.34
CA PRO A 341 -4.63 -9.33 20.42
C PRO A 341 -4.15 -7.92 20.04
N VAL A 342 -3.55 -7.75 18.86
CA VAL A 342 -3.07 -6.44 18.40
C VAL A 342 -4.20 -5.43 18.21
N VAL A 343 -5.40 -5.88 17.78
CA VAL A 343 -6.58 -5.03 17.60
C VAL A 343 -7.10 -4.55 18.96
N ARG A 344 -7.27 -5.47 19.92
CA ARG A 344 -7.75 -5.14 21.26
C ARG A 344 -6.79 -4.21 22.00
N SER A 345 -5.51 -4.50 21.95
CA SER A 345 -4.47 -3.67 22.56
C SER A 345 -4.48 -2.26 21.98
N THR A 346 -4.52 -2.14 20.64
CA THR A 346 -4.56 -0.84 19.94
C THR A 346 -5.85 -0.07 20.28
N ALA A 347 -7.01 -0.74 20.34
CA ALA A 347 -8.29 -0.09 20.69
C ALA A 347 -8.28 0.44 22.13
N ALA A 348 -7.73 -0.33 23.08
CA ALA A 348 -7.57 0.12 24.46
C ALA A 348 -6.62 1.32 24.56
N ALA A 349 -5.49 1.30 23.83
CA ALA A 349 -4.54 2.39 23.78
C ALA A 349 -5.15 3.66 23.17
N ILE A 350 -5.91 3.56 22.07
CA ILE A 350 -6.65 4.69 21.46
C ILE A 350 -7.59 5.31 22.48
N ARG A 351 -8.39 4.49 23.17
CA ARG A 351 -9.30 4.99 24.21
C ARG A 351 -8.55 5.74 25.31
N ARG A 352 -7.41 5.21 25.78
CA ARG A 352 -6.59 5.83 26.82
C ARG A 352 -5.98 7.15 26.38
N VAL A 353 -5.47 7.25 25.15
CA VAL A 353 -4.79 8.44 24.59
C VAL A 353 -5.78 9.51 24.15
N LEU A 354 -6.83 9.12 23.41
CA LEU A 354 -7.74 10.05 22.74
C LEU A 354 -9.06 10.26 23.52
N GLY A 355 -9.34 9.48 24.57
CA GLY A 355 -10.58 9.57 25.35
C GLY A 355 -11.85 9.17 24.58
N ARG A 356 -11.70 8.41 23.50
CA ARG A 356 -12.81 7.93 22.65
C ARG A 356 -12.57 6.53 22.12
N GLU A 357 -13.65 5.84 21.73
CA GLU A 357 -13.54 4.50 21.14
C GLU A 357 -12.85 4.54 19.78
N ALA A 358 -12.13 3.46 19.47
CA ALA A 358 -11.52 3.28 18.16
C ALA A 358 -12.58 3.06 17.07
N GLY A 359 -12.43 3.72 15.94
CA GLY A 359 -13.12 3.37 14.71
C GLY A 359 -12.45 2.16 14.04
N TYR A 360 -13.25 1.25 13.48
CA TYR A 360 -12.72 0.15 12.69
C TYR A 360 -12.99 0.41 11.22
N VAL A 361 -11.97 0.23 10.37
CA VAL A 361 -12.06 0.48 8.93
C VAL A 361 -11.37 -0.63 8.15
N VAL A 362 -11.65 -0.67 6.85
CA VAL A 362 -10.96 -1.51 5.87
C VAL A 362 -10.53 -0.62 4.72
N SER A 363 -9.30 -0.79 4.27
CA SER A 363 -8.75 -0.01 3.17
C SER A 363 -9.44 -0.35 1.83
N PRO A 364 -9.76 0.64 1.01
CA PRO A 364 -10.25 0.43 -0.35
C PRO A 364 -9.14 -0.05 -1.31
N GLY A 365 -7.89 0.28 -0.99
CA GLY A 365 -6.67 -0.18 -1.65
C GLY A 365 -6.08 -1.43 -1.01
N THR A 366 -4.83 -1.73 -1.34
CA THR A 366 -4.03 -2.79 -0.72
C THR A 366 -2.79 -2.16 -0.10
N TYR A 367 -2.25 -2.77 0.93
CA TYR A 367 -1.01 -2.37 1.58
C TYR A 367 -0.24 -3.62 2.05
N ASP A 368 0.88 -3.45 2.71
CA ASP A 368 1.84 -4.52 3.02
C ASP A 368 1.27 -5.72 3.79
N GLN A 369 0.11 -5.59 4.47
CA GLN A 369 -0.59 -6.72 5.09
C GLN A 369 -0.82 -7.89 4.13
N LYS A 370 -1.04 -7.61 2.82
CA LYS A 370 -1.20 -8.63 1.77
C LYS A 370 -0.10 -9.68 1.75
N HIS A 371 1.14 -9.26 2.00
CA HIS A 371 2.30 -10.16 1.98
C HIS A 371 2.58 -10.77 3.35
N ILE A 372 2.35 -10.02 4.43
CA ILE A 372 2.48 -10.51 5.81
C ILE A 372 1.50 -11.66 6.05
N ASP A 373 0.25 -11.52 5.62
CA ASP A 373 -0.75 -12.59 5.72
C ASP A 373 -0.45 -13.75 4.75
N ARG A 374 -0.28 -13.45 3.46
CA ARG A 374 -0.19 -14.49 2.42
C ARG A 374 1.12 -15.26 2.46
N ILE A 375 2.27 -14.57 2.60
CA ILE A 375 3.61 -15.18 2.59
C ILE A 375 4.06 -15.44 4.02
N GLY A 376 4.00 -14.45 4.88
CA GLY A 376 4.41 -14.53 6.29
C GLY A 376 3.51 -15.39 7.16
N LYS A 377 2.28 -15.72 6.69
CA LYS A 377 1.27 -16.53 7.42
C LYS A 377 0.88 -15.94 8.77
N LEU A 378 0.94 -14.62 8.90
CA LEU A 378 0.66 -13.90 10.13
C LEU A 378 -0.60 -13.04 9.96
N GLN A 379 -1.69 -13.44 10.61
CA GLN A 379 -2.99 -12.75 10.55
C GLN A 379 -3.17 -11.67 11.64
N ASN A 380 -2.33 -11.67 12.67
CA ASN A 380 -2.39 -10.67 13.75
C ASN A 380 -1.64 -9.39 13.30
N CYS A 381 -2.15 -8.73 12.28
CA CYS A 381 -1.56 -7.61 11.58
C CYS A 381 -2.63 -6.55 11.29
N ILE A 382 -2.35 -5.30 11.64
CA ILE A 382 -3.24 -4.15 11.40
C ILE A 382 -2.47 -3.00 10.77
N ALA A 383 -3.21 -2.06 10.14
CA ALA A 383 -2.67 -0.73 9.91
C ALA A 383 -3.22 0.25 10.94
N TYR A 384 -2.31 1.05 11.50
CA TYR A 384 -2.61 2.11 12.46
C TYR A 384 -1.50 3.16 12.46
N GLY A 385 -1.79 4.39 12.08
CA GLY A 385 -0.80 5.46 12.07
C GLY A 385 -1.41 6.87 12.00
N PRO A 386 -0.56 7.90 12.01
CA PRO A 386 -0.98 9.29 11.86
C PRO A 386 -1.32 9.60 10.40
N GLY A 387 -1.97 10.74 10.20
CA GLY A 387 -2.28 11.23 8.86
C GLY A 387 -3.66 10.84 8.38
N VAL A 388 -3.97 11.31 7.18
CA VAL A 388 -5.30 11.17 6.55
C VAL A 388 -5.10 10.64 5.14
N LEU A 389 -5.63 9.48 4.83
CA LEU A 389 -5.44 8.81 3.54
C LEU A 389 -5.80 9.68 2.33
N ASP A 390 -6.78 10.58 2.46
CA ASP A 390 -7.19 11.48 1.38
C ASP A 390 -6.10 12.49 0.98
N LEU A 391 -5.06 12.68 1.81
CA LEU A 391 -3.90 13.51 1.52
C LEU A 391 -2.77 12.76 0.82
N ALA A 392 -2.78 11.43 0.88
CA ALA A 392 -1.79 10.60 0.22
C ALA A 392 -1.77 10.84 -1.29
N HIS A 393 -0.59 10.91 -1.88
CA HIS A 393 -0.36 11.15 -3.32
C HIS A 393 -0.82 12.51 -3.85
N GLN A 394 -1.39 13.39 -2.99
CA GLN A 394 -1.82 14.74 -3.40
C GLN A 394 -0.65 15.75 -3.37
N PRO A 395 -0.72 16.86 -4.14
CA PRO A 395 0.19 17.97 -3.92
C PRO A 395 -0.07 18.60 -2.54
N ASP A 396 0.97 19.21 -1.98
CA ASP A 396 0.95 19.79 -0.63
C ASP A 396 0.56 18.80 0.48
N GLU A 397 0.91 17.52 0.29
CA GLU A 397 0.78 16.45 1.27
C GLU A 397 1.42 16.88 2.61
N TRP A 398 0.77 16.55 3.73
CA TRP A 398 1.25 16.88 5.07
C TRP A 398 0.83 15.88 6.13
N VAL A 399 1.56 15.87 7.25
CA VAL A 399 1.18 15.15 8.47
C VAL A 399 1.17 16.10 9.67
N GLY A 400 0.19 15.94 10.58
CA GLY A 400 0.09 16.74 11.81
C GLY A 400 1.06 16.28 12.88
N VAL A 401 1.85 17.19 13.46
CA VAL A 401 2.77 16.86 14.56
C VAL A 401 2.03 16.26 15.75
N GLN A 402 0.85 16.80 16.11
CA GLN A 402 0.04 16.26 17.19
C GLN A 402 -0.50 14.84 16.86
N ASP A 403 -0.84 14.59 15.59
CA ASP A 403 -1.31 13.26 15.18
C ASP A 403 -0.20 12.22 15.26
N MET A 404 1.03 12.61 14.88
CA MET A 404 2.22 11.76 15.06
C MET A 404 2.51 11.46 16.53
N GLN A 405 2.44 12.47 17.42
CA GLN A 405 2.65 12.26 18.85
C GLN A 405 1.59 11.35 19.47
N ASP A 406 0.32 11.56 19.13
CA ASP A 406 -0.77 10.73 19.65
C ASP A 406 -0.65 9.28 19.15
N SER A 407 -0.29 9.09 17.86
CA SER A 407 -0.05 7.75 17.32
C SER A 407 1.16 7.07 17.96
N ALA A 408 2.25 7.81 18.21
CA ALA A 408 3.41 7.28 18.94
C ALA A 408 3.03 6.86 20.38
N ARG A 409 2.19 7.62 21.08
CA ARG A 409 1.68 7.25 22.41
C ARG A 409 0.86 5.96 22.36
N VAL A 410 -0.03 5.83 21.38
CA VAL A 410 -0.83 4.61 21.19
C VAL A 410 0.08 3.41 20.94
N MET A 411 1.03 3.53 19.99
CA MET A 411 1.96 2.44 19.67
C MET A 411 2.86 2.05 20.86
N ALA A 412 3.31 3.02 21.66
CA ALA A 412 4.08 2.75 22.87
C ALA A 412 3.26 2.02 23.95
N LEU A 413 1.98 2.37 24.10
CA LEU A 413 1.06 1.65 25.01
C LEU A 413 0.74 0.24 24.52
N VAL A 414 0.69 0.02 23.20
CA VAL A 414 0.55 -1.34 22.64
C VAL A 414 1.79 -2.19 22.96
N LEU A 415 3.01 -1.61 22.88
CA LEU A 415 4.21 -2.31 23.34
C LEU A 415 4.15 -2.66 24.82
N ASP A 416 3.66 -1.73 25.67
CA ASP A 416 3.52 -1.93 27.09
C ASP A 416 2.55 -3.07 27.44
N ASP A 417 1.37 -3.05 26.84
CA ASP A 417 0.35 -4.07 27.02
C ASP A 417 0.81 -5.46 26.54
N ILE A 418 1.34 -5.56 25.32
CA ILE A 418 1.70 -6.85 24.73
C ILE A 418 2.95 -7.44 25.35
N LEU A 419 3.99 -6.63 25.58
CA LEU A 419 5.27 -7.15 26.05
C LEU A 419 5.33 -7.28 27.58
N ARG A 420 4.65 -6.38 28.32
CA ARG A 420 4.71 -6.35 29.79
C ARG A 420 3.41 -6.78 30.47
N GLY A 421 2.27 -6.80 29.76
CA GLY A 421 0.96 -7.10 30.31
C GLY A 421 0.46 -5.99 31.23
N ALA A 422 0.75 -4.72 30.96
CA ALA A 422 0.52 -3.57 31.85
C ALA A 422 -0.66 -2.68 31.42
#